data_4f1f4d49a0dce618ffe57ea8d4aa6ee8
#
_entry.id   4f1f4d49a0dce618ffe57ea8d4aa6ee8
#
_cell.length_a   1.000
_cell.length_b   1.000
_cell.length_c   1.000
_cell.angle_alpha   90.00
_cell.angle_beta   90.00
_cell.angle_gamma   90.00
#
_symmetry.space_group_name_H-M   'P 1'
#
loop_
_entity.id
_entity.type
_entity.pdbx_description
1 polymer ?
#
loop_
_entity_poly.entity_id
_entity_poly.type
_entity_poly.pdbx_seq_one_letter_code
_entity_poly.pdbx_strand_id
1 'polypeptide(L)'
;MSLASVPGLTTTSFDLAWSCVDSSGATLDLTDPSVTTTGANQPNLAVRANVLQAGVEYTFKLTATYPGQNPGESTVKVAISTPPRGGKIAVTPETGDELETAFTFTAPNWNGDGVLHYTYVAEDEEGVTTILGHGQKKTTLSGIILNKGALKVNVVVADAFGAEGKTSTPAVPGSAPGVYLTVQVSAVI
;
A
#
# COMPACT_ATOMS: atom_id res chain seq x y z
N MET A 1 -22.38 14.30 25.61
CA MET A 1 -21.72 14.03 26.92
C MET A 1 -21.38 15.36 27.56
N SER A 2 -22.04 15.71 28.64
CA SER A 2 -21.78 16.96 29.36
C SER A 2 -20.57 16.77 30.25
N LEU A 3 -19.51 17.58 30.03
CA LEU A 3 -18.37 17.66 30.95
C LEU A 3 -18.85 18.28 32.26
N ALA A 4 -18.76 17.54 33.35
CA ALA A 4 -19.03 18.06 34.67
C ALA A 4 -18.05 19.19 35.00
N SER A 5 -18.56 20.41 35.15
CA SER A 5 -17.80 21.56 35.63
C SER A 5 -17.47 21.36 37.11
N VAL A 6 -16.20 21.19 37.41
CA VAL A 6 -15.73 21.19 38.80
C VAL A 6 -15.54 22.66 39.26
N PRO A 7 -16.29 23.16 40.23
CA PRO A 7 -16.13 24.55 40.73
C PRO A 7 -14.73 24.75 41.25
N GLY A 8 -14.02 25.75 40.74
CA GLY A 8 -12.66 26.13 41.22
C GLY A 8 -11.50 25.76 40.30
N LEU A 9 -11.74 24.97 39.20
CA LEU A 9 -10.73 24.87 38.14
C LEU A 9 -10.91 26.06 37.19
N THR A 10 -9.99 27.01 37.26
CA THR A 10 -9.75 27.92 36.13
C THR A 10 -9.45 27.03 34.91
N THR A 11 -10.09 27.31 33.78
CA THR A 11 -9.79 26.66 32.48
C THR A 11 -8.39 27.06 32.03
N THR A 12 -7.38 26.47 32.66
CA THR A 12 -5.99 26.66 32.30
C THR A 12 -5.79 25.74 31.05
N SER A 13 -5.58 26.35 29.92
CA SER A 13 -5.31 25.62 28.68
C SER A 13 -3.95 24.97 28.76
N PHE A 14 -3.85 23.71 28.41
CA PHE A 14 -2.58 23.05 28.13
C PHE A 14 -2.05 23.56 26.79
N ASP A 15 -0.76 23.88 26.76
CA ASP A 15 -0.07 24.07 25.50
C ASP A 15 0.38 22.70 24.97
N LEU A 16 -0.09 22.35 23.78
CA LEU A 16 0.22 21.10 23.12
C LEU A 16 1.18 21.35 21.96
N ALA A 17 2.17 20.47 21.81
CA ALA A 17 3.10 20.51 20.70
C ALA A 17 3.42 19.09 20.22
N TRP A 18 3.15 18.83 18.93
CA TRP A 18 3.62 17.64 18.26
C TRP A 18 4.99 17.89 17.62
N SER A 19 5.86 16.89 17.71
CA SER A 19 7.12 16.82 16.96
C SER A 19 7.28 15.44 16.36
N CYS A 20 8.06 15.34 15.28
CA CYS A 20 8.34 14.09 14.62
C CYS A 20 9.79 14.02 14.18
N VAL A 21 10.41 12.87 14.42
CA VAL A 21 11.73 12.53 13.89
C VAL A 21 11.67 11.17 13.20
N ASP A 22 12.40 11.00 12.11
CA ASP A 22 12.55 9.72 11.46
C ASP A 22 13.69 8.87 12.06
N SER A 23 13.86 7.66 11.56
CA SER A 23 14.92 6.74 12.03
C SER A 23 16.34 7.21 11.75
N SER A 24 16.54 8.21 10.88
CA SER A 24 17.84 8.86 10.64
C SER A 24 18.10 10.04 11.59
N GLY A 25 17.09 10.48 12.34
CA GLY A 25 17.11 11.66 13.19
C GLY A 25 16.70 12.94 12.46
N ALA A 26 16.26 12.87 11.20
CA ALA A 26 15.73 14.02 10.48
C ALA A 26 14.35 14.41 11.04
N THR A 27 14.10 15.71 11.16
CA THR A 27 12.84 16.24 11.67
C THR A 27 11.85 16.44 10.54
N LEU A 28 10.58 16.07 10.78
CA LEU A 28 9.47 16.40 9.91
C LEU A 28 8.75 17.64 10.44
N ASP A 29 8.62 18.67 9.61
CA ASP A 29 7.92 19.91 10.00
C ASP A 29 6.41 19.68 10.02
N LEU A 30 5.85 19.49 11.21
CA LEU A 30 4.41 19.29 11.39
C LEU A 30 3.60 20.60 11.37
N THR A 31 4.26 21.76 11.28
CA THR A 31 3.58 23.06 11.13
C THR A 31 3.26 23.39 9.68
N ASP A 32 3.91 22.71 8.73
CA ASP A 32 3.67 22.85 7.30
C ASP A 32 2.29 22.27 6.92
N PRO A 33 1.40 23.08 6.33
CA PRO A 33 0.08 22.62 5.89
C PRO A 33 0.13 21.62 4.72
N SER A 34 1.27 21.45 4.05
CA SER A 34 1.48 20.37 3.07
C SER A 34 1.77 19.03 3.74
N VAL A 35 2.20 19.02 5.00
CA VAL A 35 2.55 17.83 5.79
C VAL A 35 1.36 17.36 6.63
N THR A 36 0.66 18.28 7.28
CA THR A 36 -0.47 17.96 8.18
C THR A 36 -1.77 18.65 7.75
N THR A 37 -2.89 18.05 8.16
CA THR A 37 -4.22 18.67 8.01
C THR A 37 -4.73 19.28 9.31
N THR A 38 -4.18 18.84 10.44
CA THR A 38 -4.42 19.42 11.77
C THR A 38 -3.18 20.23 12.16
N GLY A 39 -3.34 21.29 12.95
CA GLY A 39 -2.18 22.00 13.48
C GLY A 39 -1.37 21.13 14.45
N ALA A 40 -0.07 21.39 14.54
CA ALA A 40 0.83 20.68 15.46
C ALA A 40 0.56 20.97 16.95
N ASN A 41 -0.34 21.88 17.25
CA ASN A 41 -0.77 22.27 18.61
C ASN A 41 -2.16 21.71 19.00
N GLN A 42 -2.67 20.74 18.26
CA GLN A 42 -3.96 20.10 18.54
C GLN A 42 -3.77 18.77 19.28
N PRO A 43 -4.78 18.29 20.04
CA PRO A 43 -4.69 17.00 20.73
C PRO A 43 -4.61 15.82 19.78
N ASN A 44 -5.05 15.95 18.55
CA ASN A 44 -4.96 14.96 17.49
C ASN A 44 -4.10 15.48 16.34
N LEU A 45 -3.29 14.61 15.75
CA LEU A 45 -2.45 14.89 14.60
C LEU A 45 -2.90 14.04 13.41
N ALA A 46 -3.10 14.68 12.26
CA ALA A 46 -3.37 14.00 11.00
C ALA A 46 -2.33 14.39 9.96
N VAL A 47 -1.50 13.43 9.58
CA VAL A 47 -0.49 13.58 8.51
C VAL A 47 -1.14 13.29 7.16
N ARG A 48 -0.80 14.09 6.14
CA ARG A 48 -1.33 13.91 4.78
C ARG A 48 -0.81 12.62 4.15
N ALA A 49 -1.58 12.10 3.20
CA ALA A 49 -1.16 10.96 2.38
C ALA A 49 0.14 11.30 1.61
N ASN A 50 0.98 10.28 1.42
CA ASN A 50 2.24 10.36 0.66
C ASN A 50 3.33 11.28 1.25
N VAL A 51 3.21 11.72 2.49
CA VAL A 51 4.24 12.50 3.20
C VAL A 51 5.30 11.59 3.81
N LEU A 52 4.86 10.51 4.44
CA LEU A 52 5.75 9.56 5.08
C LEU A 52 6.35 8.60 4.05
N GLN A 53 7.67 8.43 4.10
CA GLN A 53 8.41 7.61 3.14
C GLN A 53 8.32 6.12 3.48
N ALA A 54 8.16 5.29 2.46
CA ALA A 54 8.15 3.84 2.60
C ALA A 54 9.49 3.32 3.15
N GLY A 55 9.43 2.34 4.06
CA GLY A 55 10.60 1.74 4.70
C GLY A 55 11.22 2.57 5.83
N VAL A 56 10.62 3.69 6.21
CA VAL A 56 11.10 4.57 7.28
C VAL A 56 10.25 4.42 8.53
N GLU A 57 10.87 4.37 9.70
CA GLU A 57 10.19 4.48 11.00
C GLU A 57 10.20 5.93 11.46
N TYR A 58 9.04 6.43 11.88
CA TYR A 58 8.84 7.77 12.43
C TYR A 58 8.48 7.68 13.92
N THR A 59 9.07 8.55 14.72
CA THR A 59 8.71 8.73 16.13
C THR A 59 7.99 10.05 16.29
N PHE A 60 6.69 9.99 16.57
CA PHE A 60 5.88 11.15 16.91
C PHE A 60 5.85 11.34 18.41
N LYS A 61 6.06 12.57 18.86
CA LYS A 61 6.02 12.93 20.28
C LYS A 61 5.02 14.08 20.48
N LEU A 62 4.09 13.88 21.41
CA LEU A 62 3.21 14.92 21.93
C LEU A 62 3.79 15.41 23.25
N THR A 63 4.01 16.71 23.35
CA THR A 63 4.39 17.40 24.60
C THR A 63 3.21 18.25 25.07
N ALA A 64 2.81 18.07 26.31
CA ALA A 64 1.76 18.87 26.97
C ALA A 64 2.39 19.69 28.10
N THR A 65 2.28 21.01 28.00
CA THR A 65 2.85 21.93 28.98
C THR A 65 1.73 22.63 29.77
N TYR A 66 1.86 22.65 31.07
CA TYR A 66 0.99 23.37 31.96
C TYR A 66 1.81 24.42 32.71
N PRO A 67 1.33 25.68 32.86
CA PRO A 67 2.10 26.71 33.55
C PRO A 67 2.53 26.29 34.96
N GLY A 68 3.82 26.39 35.25
CA GLY A 68 4.39 26.06 36.56
C GLY A 68 4.59 24.57 36.84
N GLN A 69 4.37 23.69 35.85
CA GLN A 69 4.61 22.24 35.96
C GLN A 69 5.65 21.78 34.94
N ASN A 70 6.27 20.63 35.20
CA ASN A 70 7.09 19.97 34.20
C ASN A 70 6.23 19.47 33.04
N PRO A 71 6.69 19.55 31.78
CA PRO A 71 5.96 19.02 30.62
C PRO A 71 5.72 17.52 30.74
N GLY A 72 4.51 17.09 30.36
CA GLY A 72 4.19 15.69 30.13
C GLY A 72 4.47 15.32 28.68
N GLU A 73 5.02 14.14 28.44
CA GLU A 73 5.35 13.66 27.10
C GLU A 73 4.77 12.29 26.84
N SER A 74 4.34 12.06 25.59
CA SER A 74 3.93 10.75 25.09
C SER A 74 4.48 10.55 23.69
N THR A 75 4.91 9.32 23.38
CA THR A 75 5.50 9.00 22.07
C THR A 75 4.79 7.80 21.42
N VAL A 76 4.74 7.82 20.10
CA VAL A 76 4.31 6.68 19.27
C VAL A 76 5.26 6.51 18.10
N LYS A 77 5.62 5.25 17.82
CA LYS A 77 6.44 4.88 16.66
C LYS A 77 5.55 4.31 15.57
N VAL A 78 5.77 4.75 14.34
CA VAL A 78 5.04 4.34 13.15
C VAL A 78 6.05 3.90 12.09
N ALA A 79 6.10 2.61 11.77
CA ALA A 79 6.89 2.09 10.67
C ALA A 79 6.05 2.09 9.40
N ILE A 80 6.60 2.66 8.33
CA ILE A 80 5.94 2.69 7.02
C ILE A 80 6.45 1.50 6.19
N SER A 81 5.54 0.62 5.80
CA SER A 81 5.87 -0.56 5.00
C SER A 81 6.45 -0.18 3.64
N THR A 82 7.35 -1.02 3.14
CA THR A 82 7.82 -0.95 1.75
C THR A 82 6.95 -1.85 0.88
N PRO A 83 6.29 -1.33 -0.16
CA PRO A 83 5.48 -2.16 -1.05
C PRO A 83 6.24 -3.36 -1.60
N PRO A 84 5.57 -4.51 -1.78
CA PRO A 84 6.16 -5.68 -2.41
C PRO A 84 6.76 -5.37 -3.77
N ARG A 85 7.98 -5.86 -4.04
CA ARG A 85 8.77 -5.51 -5.22
C ARG A 85 9.63 -6.66 -5.73
N GLY A 86 10.20 -6.47 -6.93
CA GLY A 86 11.18 -7.39 -7.54
C GLY A 86 10.55 -8.65 -8.16
N GLY A 87 9.24 -8.84 -8.01
CA GLY A 87 8.55 -9.99 -8.53
C GLY A 87 8.30 -9.93 -10.03
N LYS A 88 7.96 -11.08 -10.57
CA LYS A 88 7.60 -11.28 -11.98
C LYS A 88 6.28 -12.01 -12.06
N ILE A 89 5.68 -12.03 -13.25
CA ILE A 89 4.61 -12.94 -13.59
C ILE A 89 5.06 -13.80 -14.78
N ALA A 90 4.75 -15.08 -14.75
CA ALA A 90 4.94 -16.00 -15.85
C ALA A 90 3.65 -16.78 -16.08
N VAL A 91 3.45 -17.24 -17.30
CA VAL A 91 2.29 -18.04 -17.72
C VAL A 91 2.75 -19.28 -18.46
N THR A 92 2.04 -20.38 -18.26
CA THR A 92 2.29 -21.65 -18.93
C THR A 92 0.94 -22.31 -19.24
N PRO A 93 0.67 -22.72 -20.50
CA PRO A 93 1.45 -22.39 -21.71
C PRO A 93 1.39 -20.89 -22.04
N GLU A 94 2.30 -20.39 -22.91
CA GLU A 94 2.31 -18.98 -23.34
C GLU A 94 1.22 -18.65 -24.35
N THR A 95 0.71 -19.66 -25.06
CA THR A 95 -0.39 -19.57 -26.02
C THR A 95 -1.34 -20.74 -25.86
N GLY A 96 -2.57 -20.59 -26.30
CA GLY A 96 -3.56 -21.67 -26.25
C GLY A 96 -4.87 -21.31 -26.92
N ASP A 97 -5.75 -22.28 -26.99
CA ASP A 97 -7.09 -22.14 -27.60
C ASP A 97 -8.08 -21.62 -26.55
N GLU A 98 -8.98 -20.74 -27.01
CA GLU A 98 -10.03 -20.18 -26.17
C GLU A 98 -10.94 -21.28 -25.61
N LEU A 99 -11.34 -21.14 -24.35
CA LEU A 99 -12.25 -22.05 -23.64
C LEU A 99 -11.77 -23.50 -23.48
N GLU A 100 -10.57 -23.84 -24.02
CA GLU A 100 -10.01 -25.20 -23.98
C GLU A 100 -8.70 -25.27 -23.20
N THR A 101 -7.80 -24.32 -23.41
CA THR A 101 -6.47 -24.36 -22.78
C THR A 101 -6.52 -23.90 -21.32
N ALA A 102 -6.06 -24.77 -20.43
CA ALA A 102 -5.89 -24.43 -19.03
C ALA A 102 -4.54 -23.78 -18.78
N PHE A 103 -4.54 -22.52 -18.41
CA PHE A 103 -3.35 -21.73 -18.10
C PHE A 103 -2.95 -21.84 -16.63
N THR A 104 -1.66 -21.77 -16.37
CA THR A 104 -1.08 -21.62 -15.04
C THR A 104 -0.29 -20.33 -14.97
N PHE A 105 -0.64 -19.45 -14.05
CA PHE A 105 0.07 -18.22 -13.76
C PHE A 105 0.94 -18.41 -12.53
N THR A 106 2.19 -17.93 -12.58
CA THR A 106 3.10 -17.93 -11.45
C THR A 106 3.65 -16.53 -11.21
N ALA A 107 3.76 -16.15 -9.95
CA ALA A 107 4.28 -14.84 -9.53
C ALA A 107 5.51 -15.01 -8.62
N PRO A 108 6.68 -15.43 -9.17
CA PRO A 108 7.87 -15.68 -8.37
C PRO A 108 8.61 -14.40 -7.98
N ASN A 109 9.51 -14.53 -6.99
CA ASN A 109 10.53 -13.55 -6.60
C ASN A 109 10.00 -12.22 -6.02
N TRP A 110 8.78 -12.21 -5.49
CA TRP A 110 8.28 -11.08 -4.76
C TRP A 110 8.92 -10.99 -3.37
N ASN A 111 9.38 -9.79 -3.01
CA ASN A 111 9.90 -9.46 -1.69
C ASN A 111 9.02 -8.36 -1.08
N GLY A 112 8.58 -8.57 0.16
CA GLY A 112 7.72 -7.64 0.92
C GLY A 112 7.62 -8.08 2.37
N ASP A 113 6.93 -7.30 3.18
CA ASP A 113 6.87 -7.50 4.63
C ASP A 113 5.79 -8.52 5.02
N GLY A 114 6.19 -9.58 5.72
CA GLY A 114 5.30 -10.62 6.23
C GLY A 114 4.74 -11.55 5.16
N VAL A 115 3.47 -11.94 5.31
CA VAL A 115 2.80 -12.84 4.37
C VAL A 115 2.27 -12.07 3.18
N LEU A 116 2.68 -12.48 1.98
CA LEU A 116 2.21 -11.87 0.74
C LEU A 116 0.91 -12.53 0.25
N HIS A 117 0.01 -11.69 -0.27
CA HIS A 117 -1.25 -12.08 -0.88
C HIS A 117 -1.28 -11.67 -2.36
N TYR A 118 -1.61 -12.62 -3.23
CA TYR A 118 -1.55 -12.46 -4.69
C TYR A 118 -2.96 -12.37 -5.26
N THR A 119 -3.20 -11.33 -6.05
CA THR A 119 -4.45 -11.14 -6.82
C THR A 119 -4.11 -11.09 -8.29
N TYR A 120 -4.67 -12.01 -9.08
CA TYR A 120 -4.47 -12.08 -10.53
C TYR A 120 -5.68 -11.48 -11.23
N VAL A 121 -5.43 -10.56 -12.17
CA VAL A 121 -6.45 -9.82 -12.88
C VAL A 121 -6.13 -9.86 -14.37
N ALA A 122 -7.05 -10.37 -15.18
CA ALA A 122 -6.99 -10.25 -16.64
C ALA A 122 -7.62 -8.91 -17.07
N GLU A 123 -7.03 -8.29 -18.07
CA GLU A 123 -7.50 -7.05 -18.72
C GLU A 123 -7.58 -7.30 -20.22
N ASP A 124 -8.73 -7.05 -20.82
CA ASP A 124 -8.93 -7.20 -22.27
C ASP A 124 -8.49 -5.94 -23.04
N GLU A 125 -8.68 -5.97 -24.39
CA GLU A 125 -8.31 -4.86 -25.27
C GLU A 125 -9.13 -3.60 -25.03
N GLU A 126 -10.34 -3.74 -24.50
CA GLU A 126 -11.23 -2.64 -24.13
C GLU A 126 -10.92 -2.08 -22.72
N GLY A 127 -9.96 -2.69 -22.00
CA GLY A 127 -9.59 -2.31 -20.65
C GLY A 127 -10.54 -2.84 -19.57
N VAL A 128 -11.43 -3.78 -19.91
CA VAL A 128 -12.29 -4.45 -18.94
C VAL A 128 -11.48 -5.46 -18.14
N THR A 129 -11.60 -5.39 -16.83
CA THR A 129 -10.84 -6.24 -15.92
C THR A 129 -11.67 -7.38 -15.33
N THR A 130 -11.09 -8.58 -15.31
CA THR A 130 -11.67 -9.77 -14.68
C THR A 130 -10.72 -10.34 -13.64
N ILE A 131 -11.19 -10.55 -12.41
CA ILE A 131 -10.41 -11.17 -11.36
C ILE A 131 -10.35 -12.69 -11.60
N LEU A 132 -9.14 -13.21 -11.84
CA LEU A 132 -8.88 -14.63 -12.03
C LEU A 132 -8.65 -15.36 -10.70
N GLY A 133 -8.09 -14.68 -9.70
CA GLY A 133 -7.86 -15.18 -8.36
C GLY A 133 -7.56 -14.04 -7.41
N HIS A 134 -8.15 -14.05 -6.21
CA HIS A 134 -8.06 -12.94 -5.26
C HIS A 134 -7.42 -13.37 -3.94
N GLY A 135 -6.45 -12.57 -3.46
CA GLY A 135 -5.90 -12.65 -2.11
C GLY A 135 -5.25 -13.98 -1.75
N GLN A 136 -4.69 -14.70 -2.72
CA GLN A 136 -4.10 -16.03 -2.49
C GLN A 136 -2.72 -15.92 -1.84
N LYS A 137 -2.42 -16.81 -0.91
CA LYS A 137 -1.07 -16.94 -0.32
C LYS A 137 -0.10 -17.69 -1.22
N LYS A 138 -0.61 -18.43 -2.21
CA LYS A 138 0.20 -19.18 -3.17
C LYS A 138 0.59 -18.27 -4.33
N THR A 139 1.83 -18.39 -4.76
CA THR A 139 2.37 -17.70 -5.94
C THR A 139 1.91 -18.28 -7.27
N THR A 140 1.09 -19.33 -7.25
CA THR A 140 0.64 -20.06 -8.44
C THR A 140 -0.87 -20.15 -8.47
N LEU A 141 -1.45 -19.79 -9.62
CA LEU A 141 -2.85 -19.92 -9.94
C LEU A 141 -2.98 -20.82 -11.19
N SER A 142 -3.55 -22.02 -11.04
CA SER A 142 -3.60 -23.04 -12.10
C SER A 142 -5.02 -23.35 -12.54
N GLY A 143 -5.17 -23.91 -13.78
CA GLY A 143 -6.44 -24.36 -14.32
C GLY A 143 -7.34 -23.24 -14.78
N ILE A 144 -6.79 -22.10 -15.13
CA ILE A 144 -7.55 -20.94 -15.59
C ILE A 144 -7.82 -21.08 -17.08
N ILE A 145 -9.09 -21.12 -17.44
CA ILE A 145 -9.56 -21.10 -18.83
C ILE A 145 -9.94 -19.66 -19.17
N LEU A 146 -9.42 -19.18 -20.29
CA LEU A 146 -9.61 -17.79 -20.72
C LEU A 146 -10.51 -17.73 -21.96
N ASN A 147 -11.25 -16.62 -22.07
CA ASN A 147 -12.03 -16.29 -23.24
C ASN A 147 -11.11 -15.76 -24.35
N LYS A 148 -11.68 -15.64 -25.55
CA LYS A 148 -11.01 -15.10 -26.75
C LYS A 148 -10.48 -13.69 -26.54
N GLY A 149 -9.33 -13.41 -27.12
CA GLY A 149 -8.73 -12.09 -27.23
C GLY A 149 -7.32 -12.04 -26.67
N ALA A 150 -6.63 -10.94 -26.98
CA ALA A 150 -5.36 -10.62 -26.34
C ALA A 150 -5.64 -10.13 -24.92
N LEU A 151 -5.13 -10.86 -23.95
CA LEU A 151 -5.31 -10.52 -22.54
C LEU A 151 -3.97 -10.08 -21.93
N LYS A 152 -4.01 -9.00 -21.21
CA LYS A 152 -2.94 -8.60 -20.33
C LYS A 152 -3.26 -9.11 -18.92
N VAL A 153 -2.39 -9.92 -18.35
CA VAL A 153 -2.58 -10.40 -16.99
C VAL A 153 -1.69 -9.62 -16.04
N ASN A 154 -2.32 -9.03 -15.05
CA ASN A 154 -1.67 -8.30 -13.98
C ASN A 154 -1.66 -9.16 -12.72
N VAL A 155 -0.59 -9.09 -11.94
CA VAL A 155 -0.60 -9.55 -10.55
C VAL A 155 -0.40 -8.35 -9.62
N VAL A 156 -1.30 -8.22 -8.67
CA VAL A 156 -1.21 -7.29 -7.55
C VAL A 156 -0.82 -8.10 -6.32
N VAL A 157 0.24 -7.71 -5.68
CA VAL A 157 0.75 -8.39 -4.49
C VAL A 157 0.67 -7.44 -3.31
N ALA A 158 -0.09 -7.82 -2.31
CA ALA A 158 -0.23 -7.08 -1.06
C ALA A 158 0.58 -7.74 0.05
N ASP A 159 1.23 -6.95 0.88
CA ASP A 159 1.91 -7.42 2.07
C ASP A 159 0.97 -7.52 3.29
N ALA A 160 1.52 -7.91 4.46
CA ALA A 160 0.77 -8.04 5.70
C ALA A 160 0.18 -6.70 6.21
N PHE A 161 0.68 -5.58 5.73
CA PHE A 161 0.24 -4.23 6.12
C PHE A 161 -0.65 -3.56 5.08
N GLY A 162 -0.92 -4.24 3.95
CA GLY A 162 -1.78 -3.76 2.88
C GLY A 162 -1.06 -2.87 1.86
N ALA A 163 0.28 -2.77 1.91
CA ALA A 163 1.03 -2.11 0.85
C ALA A 163 1.06 -3.00 -0.39
N GLU A 164 0.84 -2.40 -1.58
CA GLU A 164 0.66 -3.14 -2.83
C GLU A 164 1.79 -2.88 -3.83
N GLY A 165 2.32 -3.97 -4.41
CA GLY A 165 3.16 -3.97 -5.59
C GLY A 165 2.45 -4.59 -6.77
N LYS A 166 2.75 -4.13 -7.99
CA LYS A 166 2.10 -4.61 -9.23
C LYS A 166 3.13 -4.96 -10.29
N THR A 167 2.83 -5.99 -11.08
CA THR A 167 3.51 -6.28 -12.33
C THR A 167 2.50 -6.83 -13.34
N SER A 168 2.77 -6.63 -14.62
CA SER A 168 1.87 -7.02 -15.69
C SER A 168 2.60 -7.77 -16.80
N THR A 169 1.82 -8.55 -17.55
CA THR A 169 2.22 -9.07 -18.86
C THR A 169 1.91 -8.01 -19.91
N PRO A 170 2.71 -7.82 -20.98
CA PRO A 170 2.28 -6.98 -22.08
C PRO A 170 1.14 -7.64 -22.86
N ALA A 171 0.30 -6.81 -23.47
CA ALA A 171 -0.60 -7.27 -24.52
C ALA A 171 0.19 -7.45 -25.82
N VAL A 172 -0.06 -8.53 -26.58
CA VAL A 172 0.46 -8.68 -27.93
C VAL A 172 -0.57 -8.16 -28.93
N PRO A 173 -0.21 -7.24 -29.83
CA PRO A 173 -1.08 -6.83 -30.91
C PRO A 173 -1.33 -7.98 -31.88
N GLY A 174 -2.59 -8.23 -32.13
CA GLY A 174 -3.25 -9.19 -32.97
C GLY A 174 -2.51 -9.98 -34.02
N SER A 175 -2.73 -11.28 -33.98
CA SER A 175 -2.96 -12.10 -35.19
C SER A 175 -3.57 -13.45 -34.82
N ALA A 176 -4.71 -13.77 -35.41
CA ALA A 176 -5.39 -15.07 -35.49
C ALA A 176 -5.95 -15.70 -34.20
N PRO A 177 -6.90 -16.63 -34.26
CA PRO A 177 -7.65 -17.13 -33.12
C PRO A 177 -6.76 -17.90 -32.15
N GLY A 178 -6.51 -17.30 -31.00
CA GLY A 178 -5.71 -17.84 -29.90
C GLY A 178 -5.48 -16.81 -28.82
N VAL A 179 -5.34 -17.24 -27.56
CA VAL A 179 -4.97 -16.36 -26.45
C VAL A 179 -3.47 -16.13 -26.49
N TYR A 180 -3.04 -14.91 -26.69
CA TYR A 180 -1.62 -14.52 -26.62
C TYR A 180 -1.32 -13.77 -25.34
N LEU A 181 -0.37 -14.25 -24.60
CA LEU A 181 0.10 -13.63 -23.37
C LEU A 181 1.57 -13.21 -23.50
N THR A 182 1.85 -11.93 -23.34
CA THR A 182 3.21 -11.41 -23.38
C THR A 182 3.57 -10.80 -22.01
N VAL A 183 4.79 -11.06 -21.49
CA VAL A 183 5.22 -10.63 -20.17
C VAL A 183 6.01 -9.32 -20.24
N GLN A 184 5.53 -8.24 -19.60
CA GLN A 184 6.33 -7.03 -19.32
C GLN A 184 6.46 -6.82 -17.82
N VAL A 185 7.67 -6.51 -17.41
CA VAL A 185 7.97 -6.09 -16.04
C VAL A 185 8.04 -4.56 -16.04
N SER A 186 7.03 -3.90 -15.47
CA SER A 186 7.10 -2.47 -15.16
C SER A 186 7.23 -2.32 -13.66
N ALA A 187 8.40 -1.91 -13.19
CA ALA A 187 8.54 -1.40 -11.83
C ALA A 187 7.91 -0.01 -11.79
N VAL A 188 6.85 0.16 -11.03
CA VAL A 188 6.38 1.50 -10.65
C VAL A 188 7.15 1.88 -9.41
N ILE A 189 8.00 2.91 -9.55
CA ILE A 189 8.70 3.60 -8.46
C ILE A 189 7.71 4.53 -7.77
#